data_73dadd67dedcec6b7a5d802e71404a4d
#
_entry.id   73dadd67dedcec6b7a5d802e71404a4d
#
_cell.length_a   1.000
_cell.length_b   1.000
_cell.length_c   1.000
_cell.angle_alpha   90.00
_cell.angle_beta   90.00
_cell.angle_gamma   90.00
#
_symmetry.space_group_name_H-M   'P 1'
#
loop_
_entity.id
_entity.type
_entity.pdbx_description
1 polymer ?
#
loop_
_entity_poly.entity_id
_entity_poly.type
_entity_poly.pdbx_seq_one_letter_code
_entity_poly.pdbx_strand_id
1 'polypeptide(L)'
;MIDGTCLDIPDSDENARVFGRPGSRTGTRSAFPKVRLVILVEAGTHLIFDALMCPYKMGERVRALKLLRSVTPGMLLMWDRGLHSYAMVEATFSKGCEYLGRIPSNVKFLNETQLDDGSYLSWIYPSGKLRKKGFKPIQVRVIEYIIEHSERPEAQIRYRLITSLLEAEKFPAQLLACEYHQRWEVENTIDELKVHLLARKTHIRSQRPCIGGTRNLWFTTRTEELYGH
;
A
#
# COMPACT_ATOMS: atom_id res chain seq x y z
N MET A 1 -4.80 -0.42 6.42
CA MET A 1 -3.52 -0.14 5.75
C MET A 1 -3.50 -0.74 4.37
N ILE A 2 -2.80 -0.12 3.41
CA ILE A 2 -2.62 -0.68 2.06
C ILE A 2 -1.15 -0.91 1.82
N ASP A 3 -0.81 -2.09 1.29
CA ASP A 3 0.54 -2.42 0.84
C ASP A 3 0.50 -3.48 -0.27
N GLY A 4 1.63 -3.68 -0.95
CA GLY A 4 1.74 -4.61 -2.05
C GLY A 4 3.00 -5.48 -1.99
N THR A 5 2.87 -6.68 -2.52
CA THR A 5 3.98 -7.62 -2.63
C THR A 5 3.95 -8.36 -3.96
N CYS A 6 5.05 -9.03 -4.28
CA CYS A 6 5.12 -9.93 -5.42
C CYS A 6 5.36 -11.36 -4.95
N LEU A 7 4.63 -12.30 -5.53
CA LEU A 7 4.73 -13.72 -5.23
C LEU A 7 5.22 -14.45 -6.47
N ASP A 8 6.11 -15.40 -6.28
CA ASP A 8 6.50 -16.36 -7.31
C ASP A 8 5.37 -17.36 -7.53
N ILE A 9 5.08 -17.65 -8.78
CA ILE A 9 4.06 -18.61 -9.17
C ILE A 9 4.68 -19.71 -10.04
N PRO A 10 4.05 -20.89 -10.14
CA PRO A 10 4.58 -22.02 -10.91
C PRO A 10 5.01 -21.58 -12.31
N ASP A 11 6.15 -22.13 -12.75
CA ASP A 11 6.71 -21.86 -14.06
C ASP A 11 5.94 -22.64 -15.15
N SER A 12 4.92 -21.97 -15.69
CA SER A 12 4.17 -22.44 -16.85
C SER A 12 4.07 -21.33 -17.88
N ASP A 13 3.94 -21.72 -19.16
CA ASP A 13 3.77 -20.75 -20.25
C ASP A 13 2.51 -19.90 -20.08
N GLU A 14 1.47 -20.46 -19.52
CA GLU A 14 0.23 -19.74 -19.24
C GLU A 14 0.44 -18.68 -18.17
N ASN A 15 1.08 -19.02 -17.04
CA ASN A 15 1.40 -18.06 -15.98
C ASN A 15 2.35 -16.97 -16.47
N ALA A 16 3.36 -17.34 -17.26
CA ALA A 16 4.29 -16.38 -17.84
C ALA A 16 3.58 -15.39 -18.79
N ARG A 17 2.62 -15.88 -19.57
CA ARG A 17 1.82 -15.05 -20.50
C ARG A 17 0.88 -14.10 -19.76
N VAL A 18 0.20 -14.59 -18.72
CA VAL A 18 -0.82 -13.80 -17.98
C VAL A 18 -0.18 -12.82 -17.01
N PHE A 19 0.76 -13.27 -16.21
CA PHE A 19 1.30 -12.48 -15.11
C PHE A 19 2.63 -11.80 -15.45
N GLY A 20 3.38 -12.37 -16.36
CA GLY A 20 4.68 -11.86 -16.79
C GLY A 20 5.81 -12.29 -15.85
N ARG A 21 7.04 -12.06 -16.33
CA ARG A 21 8.28 -12.28 -15.56
C ARG A 21 8.96 -10.93 -15.33
N PRO A 22 9.58 -10.70 -14.16
CA PRO A 22 10.48 -9.58 -13.99
C PRO A 22 11.60 -9.67 -15.03
N GLY A 23 11.93 -8.54 -15.65
CA GLY A 23 13.14 -8.45 -16.47
C GLY A 23 14.34 -8.41 -15.52
N SER A 24 15.30 -9.30 -15.72
CA SER A 24 16.65 -9.08 -15.22
C SER A 24 17.48 -8.38 -16.29
N ARG A 25 18.66 -7.85 -15.90
CA ARG A 25 19.61 -7.19 -16.82
C ARG A 25 19.68 -7.94 -18.15
N THR A 26 19.85 -7.20 -19.26
CA THR A 26 19.89 -7.65 -20.64
C THR A 26 20.26 -9.14 -20.80
N GLY A 27 19.25 -9.97 -21.18
CA GLY A 27 19.47 -11.38 -21.53
C GLY A 27 19.09 -12.45 -20.50
N THR A 28 18.82 -12.09 -19.24
CA THR A 28 18.41 -13.07 -18.23
C THR A 28 16.92 -12.94 -17.92
N ARG A 29 16.15 -14.00 -18.06
CA ARG A 29 14.77 -14.08 -17.55
C ARG A 29 14.81 -14.40 -16.06
N SER A 30 13.92 -13.75 -15.28
CA SER A 30 13.62 -14.23 -13.92
C SER A 30 13.25 -15.71 -13.97
N ALA A 31 13.69 -16.49 -12.99
CA ALA A 31 13.41 -17.93 -12.94
C ALA A 31 11.92 -18.25 -12.97
N PHE A 32 11.09 -17.43 -12.30
CA PHE A 32 9.65 -17.68 -12.16
C PHE A 32 8.81 -16.48 -12.61
N PRO A 33 7.60 -16.73 -13.17
CA PRO A 33 6.59 -15.69 -13.33
C PRO A 33 6.19 -15.14 -11.97
N LYS A 34 5.79 -13.86 -11.92
CA LYS A 34 5.38 -13.20 -10.67
C LYS A 34 4.00 -12.59 -10.79
N VAL A 35 3.19 -12.82 -9.78
CA VAL A 35 1.94 -12.12 -9.56
C VAL A 35 2.16 -11.00 -8.54
N ARG A 36 1.60 -9.82 -8.81
CA ARG A 36 1.53 -8.74 -7.83
C ARG A 36 0.26 -8.88 -7.03
N LEU A 37 0.40 -8.89 -5.71
CA LEU A 37 -0.69 -8.87 -4.75
C LEU A 37 -0.69 -7.50 -4.06
N VAL A 38 -1.83 -6.82 -4.06
CA VAL A 38 -2.04 -5.58 -3.27
C VAL A 38 -3.18 -5.87 -2.30
N ILE A 39 -2.96 -5.61 -1.02
CA ILE A 39 -3.88 -5.96 0.07
C ILE A 39 -4.29 -4.73 0.86
N LEU A 40 -5.50 -4.78 1.39
CA LEU A 40 -6.03 -3.89 2.40
C LEU A 40 -6.14 -4.68 3.70
N VAL A 41 -5.41 -4.26 4.73
CA VAL A 41 -5.26 -4.97 6.01
C VAL A 41 -5.73 -4.08 7.15
N GLU A 42 -6.40 -4.66 8.12
CA GLU A 42 -6.67 -4.05 9.42
C GLU A 42 -5.44 -4.24 10.32
N ALA A 43 -4.96 -3.14 10.93
CA ALA A 43 -3.68 -3.13 11.62
C ALA A 43 -3.64 -3.98 12.88
N GLY A 44 -4.71 -3.95 13.67
CA GLY A 44 -4.72 -4.58 15.00
C GLY A 44 -4.92 -6.10 14.97
N THR A 45 -5.64 -6.60 13.95
CA THR A 45 -6.00 -8.03 13.86
C THR A 45 -5.31 -8.78 12.74
N HIS A 46 -4.57 -8.09 11.88
CA HIS A 46 -3.98 -8.62 10.63
C HIS A 46 -5.02 -9.18 9.65
N LEU A 47 -6.30 -8.81 9.82
CA LEU A 47 -7.35 -9.25 8.93
C LEU A 47 -7.18 -8.62 7.54
N ILE A 48 -7.10 -9.45 6.52
CA ILE A 48 -7.11 -8.98 5.13
C ILE A 48 -8.55 -8.69 4.71
N PHE A 49 -8.90 -7.41 4.63
CA PHE A 49 -10.24 -6.94 4.24
C PHE A 49 -10.54 -7.14 2.76
N ASP A 50 -9.54 -6.87 1.93
CA ASP A 50 -9.67 -6.96 0.47
C ASP A 50 -8.29 -7.17 -0.15
N ALA A 51 -8.27 -7.84 -1.30
CA ALA A 51 -7.03 -8.13 -2.01
C ALA A 51 -7.25 -8.10 -3.52
N LEU A 52 -6.23 -7.64 -4.24
CA LEU A 52 -6.22 -7.64 -5.70
C LEU A 52 -4.93 -8.27 -6.22
N MET A 53 -5.07 -9.29 -7.05
CA MET A 53 -3.97 -9.84 -7.83
C MET A 53 -3.94 -9.24 -9.24
N CYS A 54 -2.75 -9.01 -9.75
CA CYS A 54 -2.56 -8.49 -11.10
C CYS A 54 -1.21 -8.90 -11.68
N PRO A 55 -1.03 -8.77 -13.00
CA PRO A 55 0.24 -8.98 -13.64
C PRO A 55 1.35 -8.14 -13.00
N TYR A 56 2.55 -8.70 -12.89
CA TYR A 56 3.72 -8.05 -12.29
C TYR A 56 3.98 -6.64 -12.82
N LYS A 57 3.80 -6.43 -14.14
CA LYS A 57 4.03 -5.13 -14.79
C LYS A 57 3.00 -4.06 -14.43
N MET A 58 1.89 -4.44 -13.84
CA MET A 58 0.82 -3.51 -13.49
C MET A 58 1.19 -2.71 -12.25
N GLY A 59 1.04 -1.39 -12.32
CA GLY A 59 1.38 -0.49 -11.23
C GLY A 59 0.54 -0.71 -9.97
N GLU A 60 1.20 -0.74 -8.83
CA GLU A 60 0.59 -0.94 -7.51
C GLU A 60 -0.43 0.15 -7.16
N ARG A 61 -0.11 1.43 -7.45
CA ARG A 61 -1.00 2.59 -7.20
C ARG A 61 -2.38 2.43 -7.82
N VAL A 62 -2.45 1.90 -9.04
CA VAL A 62 -3.73 1.69 -9.73
C VAL A 62 -4.58 0.65 -9.01
N ARG A 63 -3.94 -0.36 -8.40
CA ARG A 63 -4.62 -1.41 -7.65
C ARG A 63 -5.00 -0.93 -6.25
N ALA A 64 -4.13 -0.18 -5.59
CA ALA A 64 -4.44 0.46 -4.30
C ALA A 64 -5.69 1.33 -4.39
N LEU A 65 -5.83 2.16 -5.43
CA LEU A 65 -7.03 2.95 -5.67
C LEU A 65 -8.30 2.09 -5.82
N LYS A 66 -8.19 0.89 -6.40
CA LYS A 66 -9.34 -0.02 -6.52
C LYS A 66 -9.74 -0.66 -5.19
N LEU A 67 -8.79 -0.85 -4.26
CA LEU A 67 -9.08 -1.37 -2.92
C LEU A 67 -9.86 -0.37 -2.06
N LEU A 68 -9.88 0.90 -2.43
CA LEU A 68 -10.72 1.89 -1.75
C LEU A 68 -12.21 1.55 -1.83
N ARG A 69 -12.64 0.62 -2.69
CA ARG A 69 -14.02 0.10 -2.71
C ARG A 69 -14.46 -0.48 -1.37
N SER A 70 -13.51 -1.03 -0.62
CA SER A 70 -13.76 -1.70 0.67
C SER A 70 -13.49 -0.77 1.87
N VAL A 71 -13.13 0.48 1.64
CA VAL A 71 -12.92 1.48 2.69
C VAL A 71 -14.22 2.27 2.91
N THR A 72 -14.60 2.46 4.17
CA THR A 72 -15.82 3.15 4.59
C THR A 72 -15.50 4.43 5.36
N PRO A 73 -16.42 5.42 5.40
CA PRO A 73 -16.23 6.65 6.16
C PRO A 73 -15.84 6.38 7.62
N GLY A 74 -14.97 7.24 8.18
CA GLY A 74 -14.45 7.11 9.54
C GLY A 74 -13.24 6.19 9.69
N MET A 75 -12.82 5.49 8.64
CA MET A 75 -11.57 4.73 8.67
C MET A 75 -10.34 5.64 8.50
N LEU A 76 -9.26 5.34 9.22
CA LEU A 76 -7.93 5.90 8.98
C LEU A 76 -7.16 4.98 8.03
N LEU A 77 -6.85 5.46 6.84
CA LEU A 77 -6.13 4.71 5.83
C LEU A 77 -4.64 5.07 5.85
N MET A 78 -3.78 4.08 6.02
CA MET A 78 -2.32 4.27 6.01
C MET A 78 -1.67 3.63 4.78
N TRP A 79 -0.63 4.32 4.23
CA TRP A 79 0.15 3.81 3.11
C TRP A 79 1.61 4.29 3.11
N ASP A 80 2.47 3.53 2.43
CA ASP A 80 3.88 3.92 2.25
C ASP A 80 4.06 4.90 1.08
N ARG A 81 5.26 5.49 1.02
CA ARG A 81 5.69 6.49 0.01
C ARG A 81 5.45 6.05 -1.45
N GLY A 82 5.47 4.73 -1.71
CA GLY A 82 5.22 4.16 -3.02
C GLY A 82 3.82 4.45 -3.55
N LEU A 83 2.84 4.57 -2.67
CA LEU A 83 1.43 4.82 -3.02
C LEU A 83 1.06 6.31 -3.03
N HIS A 84 1.95 7.19 -2.53
CA HIS A 84 1.66 8.63 -2.48
C HIS A 84 1.34 9.19 -3.86
N SER A 85 0.20 9.86 -3.97
CA SER A 85 -0.23 10.61 -5.15
C SER A 85 -1.43 11.49 -4.81
N TYR A 86 -1.63 12.56 -5.59
CA TYR A 86 -2.85 13.38 -5.48
C TYR A 86 -4.11 12.51 -5.61
N ALA A 87 -4.13 11.56 -6.55
CA ALA A 87 -5.28 10.68 -6.76
C ALA A 87 -5.60 9.80 -5.55
N MET A 88 -4.57 9.34 -4.81
CA MET A 88 -4.78 8.55 -3.60
C MET A 88 -5.37 9.38 -2.47
N VAL A 89 -4.83 10.58 -2.27
CA VAL A 89 -5.33 11.54 -1.27
C VAL A 89 -6.78 11.93 -1.58
N GLU A 90 -7.06 12.35 -2.81
CA GLU A 90 -8.38 12.77 -3.25
C GLU A 90 -9.41 11.65 -3.14
N ALA A 91 -9.09 10.46 -3.62
CA ALA A 91 -10.02 9.33 -3.59
C ALA A 91 -10.31 8.84 -2.17
N THR A 92 -9.35 8.94 -1.24
CA THR A 92 -9.57 8.62 0.18
C THR A 92 -10.44 9.70 0.84
N PHE A 93 -10.11 10.96 0.63
CA PHE A 93 -10.83 12.09 1.18
C PHE A 93 -12.30 12.12 0.70
N SER A 94 -12.53 11.90 -0.60
CA SER A 94 -13.88 11.86 -1.18
C SER A 94 -14.76 10.72 -0.63
N LYS A 95 -14.17 9.74 0.02
CA LYS A 95 -14.91 8.67 0.72
C LYS A 95 -15.24 9.00 2.18
N GLY A 96 -14.88 10.17 2.67
CA GLY A 96 -15.04 10.52 4.07
C GLY A 96 -14.13 9.73 5.01
N CYS A 97 -12.98 9.31 4.50
CA CYS A 97 -11.94 8.60 5.25
C CYS A 97 -10.79 9.51 5.57
N GLU A 98 -10.21 9.31 6.74
CA GLU A 98 -8.96 9.96 7.10
C GLU A 98 -7.77 9.19 6.53
N TYR A 99 -6.63 9.86 6.41
CA TYR A 99 -5.43 9.20 5.93
C TYR A 99 -4.17 9.65 6.66
N LEU A 100 -3.18 8.77 6.67
CA LEU A 100 -1.83 9.00 7.17
C LEU A 100 -0.86 8.31 6.22
N GLY A 101 -0.21 9.08 5.36
CA GLY A 101 0.62 8.56 4.27
C GLY A 101 2.04 9.09 4.31
N ARG A 102 3.01 8.22 4.07
CA ARG A 102 4.40 8.64 3.88
C ARG A 102 4.58 9.24 2.49
N ILE A 103 5.38 10.30 2.41
CA ILE A 103 5.68 10.98 1.15
C ILE A 103 7.15 10.77 0.74
N PRO A 104 7.44 10.72 -0.58
CA PRO A 104 8.80 10.69 -1.09
C PRO A 104 9.57 11.97 -0.74
N SER A 105 10.88 11.86 -0.55
CA SER A 105 11.75 12.99 -0.19
C SER A 105 11.80 14.11 -1.24
N ASN A 106 11.57 13.76 -2.51
CA ASN A 106 11.56 14.73 -3.62
C ASN A 106 10.26 15.54 -3.74
N VAL A 107 9.22 15.20 -2.98
CA VAL A 107 7.99 16.01 -2.93
C VAL A 107 8.23 17.22 -2.04
N LYS A 108 7.94 18.42 -2.55
CA LYS A 108 8.08 19.66 -1.81
C LYS A 108 6.71 20.18 -1.41
N PHE A 109 6.57 20.50 -0.13
CA PHE A 109 5.42 21.20 0.42
C PHE A 109 5.85 22.57 0.92
N LEU A 110 5.03 23.57 0.70
CA LEU A 110 5.21 24.89 1.27
C LEU A 110 4.64 24.88 2.69
N ASN A 111 5.41 25.37 3.66
CA ASN A 111 4.91 25.61 5.01
C ASN A 111 4.08 26.89 4.98
N GLU A 112 2.76 26.78 4.95
CA GLU A 112 1.86 27.93 4.94
C GLU A 112 1.48 28.37 6.35
N THR A 113 1.31 27.41 7.27
CA THR A 113 0.94 27.67 8.65
C THR A 113 1.64 26.68 9.56
N GLN A 114 2.55 27.16 10.38
CA GLN A 114 3.22 26.36 11.41
C GLN A 114 2.24 26.06 12.54
N LEU A 115 2.26 24.85 13.06
CA LEU A 115 1.47 24.40 14.21
C LEU A 115 2.37 24.21 15.44
N ASP A 116 1.78 24.26 16.64
CA ASP A 116 2.51 24.25 17.91
C ASP A 116 3.28 22.94 18.17
N ASP A 117 2.86 21.84 17.57
CA ASP A 117 3.52 20.54 17.69
C ASP A 117 4.64 20.30 16.66
N GLY A 118 5.08 21.35 15.96
CA GLY A 118 6.15 21.30 14.97
C GLY A 118 5.71 20.82 13.57
N SER A 119 4.47 20.40 13.40
CA SER A 119 3.90 20.12 12.08
C SER A 119 3.42 21.41 11.39
N TYR A 120 3.04 21.33 10.11
CA TYR A 120 2.55 22.50 9.39
C TYR A 120 1.46 22.15 8.39
N LEU A 121 0.62 23.12 8.07
CA LEU A 121 -0.39 23.02 7.02
C LEU A 121 0.20 23.36 5.66
N SER A 122 -0.26 22.65 4.65
CA SER A 122 0.12 22.84 3.25
C SER A 122 -0.98 22.36 2.31
N TRP A 123 -0.70 22.36 1.01
CA TRP A 123 -1.62 21.93 -0.02
C TRP A 123 -1.00 20.90 -0.96
N ILE A 124 -1.79 19.88 -1.30
CA ILE A 124 -1.47 19.00 -2.42
C ILE A 124 -2.28 19.42 -3.65
N TYR A 125 -1.60 19.63 -4.76
CA TYR A 125 -2.20 20.14 -5.98
C TYR A 125 -2.45 19.05 -7.00
N PRO A 126 -3.59 19.09 -7.72
CA PRO A 126 -3.83 18.21 -8.85
C PRO A 126 -2.88 18.53 -10.00
N SER A 127 -2.53 17.52 -10.79
CA SER A 127 -1.80 17.74 -12.05
C SER A 127 -2.61 18.66 -12.99
N GLY A 128 -1.93 19.31 -13.95
CA GLY A 128 -2.60 20.19 -14.91
C GLY A 128 -3.78 19.51 -15.64
N LYS A 129 -3.66 18.19 -15.92
CA LYS A 129 -4.73 17.39 -16.52
C LYS A 129 -5.94 17.23 -15.59
N LEU A 130 -5.70 17.00 -14.31
CA LEU A 130 -6.77 16.87 -13.30
C LEU A 130 -7.42 18.23 -13.00
N ARG A 131 -6.61 19.30 -12.96
CA ARG A 131 -7.12 20.67 -12.78
C ARG A 131 -8.10 21.06 -13.88
N LYS A 132 -7.80 20.72 -15.13
CA LYS A 132 -8.74 20.91 -16.26
C LYS A 132 -10.05 20.13 -16.13
N LYS A 133 -10.06 19.08 -15.32
CA LYS A 133 -11.27 18.28 -14.99
C LYS A 133 -12.01 18.80 -13.75
N GLY A 134 -11.61 19.95 -13.19
CA GLY A 134 -12.28 20.55 -12.04
C GLY A 134 -11.77 20.10 -10.66
N PHE A 135 -10.71 19.27 -10.60
CA PHE A 135 -10.11 18.90 -9.32
C PHE A 135 -9.44 20.09 -8.66
N LYS A 136 -9.64 20.21 -7.34
CA LYS A 136 -9.16 21.35 -6.53
C LYS A 136 -7.96 20.94 -5.67
N PRO A 137 -7.13 21.89 -5.22
CA PRO A 137 -6.15 21.64 -4.16
C PRO A 137 -6.82 21.07 -2.91
N ILE A 138 -6.12 20.19 -2.21
CA ILE A 138 -6.57 19.59 -0.95
C ILE A 138 -5.60 20.04 0.14
N GLN A 139 -6.14 20.59 1.22
CA GLN A 139 -5.33 20.94 2.38
C GLN A 139 -4.85 19.69 3.08
N VAL A 140 -3.59 19.68 3.47
CA VAL A 140 -2.95 18.58 4.16
C VAL A 140 -2.12 19.11 5.32
N ARG A 141 -1.95 18.31 6.35
CA ARG A 141 -0.98 18.57 7.40
C ARG A 141 0.25 17.71 7.14
N VAL A 142 1.42 18.34 7.24
CA VAL A 142 2.72 17.70 7.03
C VAL A 142 3.42 17.54 8.37
N ILE A 143 3.91 16.34 8.66
CA ILE A 143 4.65 15.99 9.88
C ILE A 143 6.03 15.51 9.44
N GLU A 144 7.08 16.15 9.95
CA GLU A 144 8.47 15.78 9.67
C GLU A 144 9.18 15.41 10.98
N TYR A 145 9.84 14.26 10.99
CA TYR A 145 10.60 13.79 12.15
C TYR A 145 11.77 12.91 11.72
N ILE A 146 12.68 12.71 12.65
CA ILE A 146 13.87 11.89 12.48
C ILE A 146 13.80 10.75 13.48
N ILE A 147 14.12 9.54 13.01
CA ILE A 147 14.35 8.40 13.89
C ILE A 147 15.85 8.21 14.01
N GLU A 148 16.33 8.29 15.25
CA GLU A 148 17.70 7.97 15.59
C GLU A 148 17.82 6.45 15.81
N HIS A 149 18.69 5.82 15.04
CA HIS A 149 19.03 4.41 15.25
C HIS A 149 20.06 4.32 16.37
N SER A 150 19.74 3.63 17.46
CA SER A 150 20.64 3.45 18.62
C SER A 150 21.99 2.79 18.26
N GLU A 151 21.98 1.93 17.23
CA GLU A 151 23.19 1.23 16.76
C GLU A 151 23.98 1.97 15.66
N ARG A 152 23.40 2.99 15.03
CA ARG A 152 24.04 3.81 13.98
C ARG A 152 23.53 5.25 14.08
N PRO A 153 24.07 6.05 15.00
CA PRO A 153 23.62 7.43 15.20
C PRO A 153 23.74 8.35 13.98
N GLU A 154 24.68 8.03 13.08
CA GLU A 154 24.87 8.73 11.81
C GLU A 154 23.81 8.40 10.74
N ALA A 155 23.05 7.31 10.90
CA ALA A 155 22.02 6.90 9.97
C ALA A 155 20.67 7.49 10.37
N GLN A 156 20.56 8.83 10.36
CA GLN A 156 19.30 9.52 10.59
C GLN A 156 18.34 9.31 9.43
N ILE A 157 17.24 8.60 9.70
CA ILE A 157 16.17 8.42 8.69
C ILE A 157 15.12 9.50 8.91
N ARG A 158 15.04 10.45 7.97
CA ARG A 158 13.99 11.47 7.97
C ARG A 158 12.70 10.89 7.42
N TYR A 159 11.66 10.97 8.22
CA TYR A 159 10.29 10.63 7.85
C TYR A 159 9.51 11.90 7.56
N ARG A 160 8.65 11.82 6.55
CA ARG A 160 7.71 12.89 6.20
C ARG A 160 6.36 12.25 5.93
N LEU A 161 5.36 12.64 6.69
CA LEU A 161 4.00 12.16 6.57
C LEU A 161 3.09 13.30 6.12
N ILE A 162 2.01 12.94 5.44
CA ILE A 162 0.84 13.82 5.23
C ILE A 162 -0.39 13.18 5.83
N THR A 163 -1.29 14.01 6.31
CA THR A 163 -2.56 13.55 6.88
C THR A 163 -3.68 14.56 6.61
N SER A 164 -4.91 14.07 6.65
CA SER A 164 -6.14 14.87 6.68
C SER A 164 -6.52 15.32 8.10
N LEU A 165 -5.88 14.77 9.14
CA LEU A 165 -6.09 15.13 10.53
C LEU A 165 -5.38 16.47 10.85
N LEU A 166 -6.07 17.59 10.58
CA LEU A 166 -5.47 18.93 10.59
C LEU A 166 -5.30 19.52 11.99
N GLU A 167 -6.11 19.08 12.96
CA GLU A 167 -6.15 19.61 14.32
C GLU A 167 -5.00 19.04 15.17
N ALA A 168 -3.94 19.82 15.41
CA ALA A 168 -2.76 19.37 16.14
C ALA A 168 -3.05 19.05 17.62
N GLU A 169 -3.94 19.80 18.25
CA GLU A 169 -4.34 19.56 19.64
C GLU A 169 -5.04 18.21 19.83
N LYS A 170 -5.88 17.84 18.88
CA LYS A 170 -6.64 16.59 18.91
C LYS A 170 -5.82 15.40 18.43
N PHE A 171 -4.94 15.63 17.48
CA PHE A 171 -4.09 14.62 16.87
C PHE A 171 -2.62 15.06 16.88
N PRO A 172 -1.91 14.99 18.01
CA PRO A 172 -0.53 15.42 18.12
C PRO A 172 0.38 14.70 17.09
N ALA A 173 1.36 15.43 16.53
CA ALA A 173 2.28 14.90 15.51
C ALA A 173 3.02 13.65 16.00
N GLN A 174 3.42 13.62 17.27
CA GLN A 174 4.09 12.47 17.87
C GLN A 174 3.19 11.23 17.90
N LEU A 175 1.89 11.39 18.23
CA LEU A 175 0.93 10.30 18.22
C LEU A 175 0.79 9.73 16.80
N LEU A 176 0.61 10.59 15.80
CA LEU A 176 0.47 10.17 14.41
C LEU A 176 1.75 9.52 13.87
N ALA A 177 2.93 9.97 14.31
CA ALA A 177 4.18 9.30 13.98
C ALA A 177 4.25 7.88 14.57
N CYS A 178 3.86 7.69 15.83
CA CYS A 178 3.77 6.38 16.46
C CYS A 178 2.78 5.47 15.75
N GLU A 179 1.58 5.97 15.45
CA GLU A 179 0.56 5.22 14.70
C GLU A 179 1.05 4.81 13.31
N TYR A 180 1.76 5.70 12.61
CA TYR A 180 2.32 5.37 11.32
C TYR A 180 3.32 4.20 11.39
N HIS A 181 4.09 4.09 12.47
CA HIS A 181 5.04 3.00 12.65
C HIS A 181 4.37 1.64 12.88
N GLN A 182 3.13 1.58 13.33
CA GLN A 182 2.35 0.35 13.36
C GLN A 182 2.07 -0.21 11.95
N ARG A 183 2.35 0.55 10.90
CA ARG A 183 2.30 0.06 9.52
C ARG A 183 3.19 -1.19 9.29
N TRP A 184 4.20 -1.43 10.12
CA TRP A 184 4.98 -2.66 10.09
C TRP A 184 4.13 -3.93 10.27
N GLU A 185 2.96 -3.82 10.89
CA GLU A 185 2.02 -4.94 11.02
C GLU A 185 1.52 -5.47 9.66
N VAL A 186 1.45 -4.60 8.64
CA VAL A 186 1.16 -5.05 7.27
C VAL A 186 2.29 -5.90 6.70
N GLU A 187 3.53 -5.54 6.97
CA GLU A 187 4.69 -6.32 6.53
C GLU A 187 4.70 -7.69 7.22
N ASN A 188 4.39 -7.74 8.52
CA ASN A 188 4.20 -8.98 9.27
C ASN A 188 3.06 -9.83 8.67
N THR A 189 1.91 -9.23 8.37
CA THR A 189 0.78 -9.91 7.71
C THR A 189 1.20 -10.49 6.34
N ILE A 190 1.96 -9.74 5.56
CA ILE A 190 2.47 -10.22 4.26
C ILE A 190 3.45 -11.38 4.45
N ASP A 191 4.30 -11.31 5.46
CA ASP A 191 5.25 -12.38 5.75
C ASP A 191 4.54 -13.63 6.30
N GLU A 192 3.54 -13.49 7.14
CA GLU A 192 2.66 -14.59 7.58
C GLU A 192 1.99 -15.25 6.37
N LEU A 193 1.43 -14.44 5.46
CA LEU A 193 0.84 -14.95 4.22
C LEU A 193 1.85 -15.76 3.42
N LYS A 194 3.07 -15.25 3.24
CA LYS A 194 4.11 -15.92 2.44
C LYS A 194 4.65 -17.17 3.11
N VAL A 195 4.97 -17.10 4.40
CA VAL A 195 5.68 -18.14 5.13
C VAL A 195 4.72 -19.24 5.58
N HIS A 196 3.57 -18.87 6.13
CA HIS A 196 2.67 -19.84 6.75
C HIS A 196 1.57 -20.35 5.82
N LEU A 197 1.04 -19.49 4.96
CA LEU A 197 -0.07 -19.88 4.07
C LEU A 197 0.39 -20.32 2.68
N LEU A 198 1.45 -19.73 2.12
CA LEU A 198 1.92 -20.01 0.77
C LEU A 198 3.12 -20.96 0.71
N ALA A 199 3.87 -21.17 1.80
CA ALA A 199 5.01 -22.09 1.84
C ALA A 199 4.63 -23.56 1.69
N ARG A 200 3.37 -23.93 1.97
CA ARG A 200 2.82 -25.26 1.69
C ARG A 200 2.24 -25.28 0.28
N LYS A 201 3.10 -25.55 -0.75
CA LYS A 201 2.76 -25.86 -2.16
C LYS A 201 1.36 -25.38 -2.61
N THR A 202 1.15 -24.07 -2.60
CA THR A 202 -0.11 -23.51 -3.09
C THR A 202 -0.05 -23.48 -4.61
N HIS A 203 -0.72 -24.43 -5.26
CA HIS A 203 -0.95 -24.35 -6.70
C HIS A 203 -2.00 -23.27 -6.96
N ILE A 204 -1.57 -22.06 -7.29
CA ILE A 204 -2.46 -21.08 -7.88
C ILE A 204 -2.77 -21.55 -9.30
N ARG A 205 -3.88 -22.25 -9.47
CA ARG A 205 -4.41 -22.58 -10.80
C ARG A 205 -5.21 -21.41 -11.31
N SER A 206 -4.75 -20.75 -12.36
CA SER A 206 -5.59 -19.83 -13.10
C SER A 206 -6.60 -20.64 -13.90
N GLN A 207 -7.80 -20.80 -13.37
CA GLN A 207 -8.92 -21.27 -14.18
C GLN A 207 -9.47 -20.06 -14.93
N ARG A 208 -9.06 -19.89 -16.18
CA ARG A 208 -9.48 -18.92 -17.20
C ARG A 208 -8.92 -17.48 -17.07
N PRO A 209 -8.61 -16.85 -18.21
CA PRO A 209 -8.12 -15.48 -18.24
C PRO A 209 -9.18 -14.54 -17.72
N CYS A 210 -8.83 -13.75 -16.70
CA CYS A 210 -9.65 -12.61 -16.24
C CYS A 210 -9.58 -11.49 -17.28
N ILE A 211 -10.24 -11.66 -18.41
CA ILE A 211 -10.54 -10.59 -19.35
C ILE A 211 -11.88 -10.01 -18.91
N GLY A 212 -11.84 -8.81 -18.34
CA GLY A 212 -13.03 -7.98 -18.09
C GLY A 212 -13.99 -8.53 -17.03
N GLY A 213 -13.88 -8.03 -15.81
CA GLY A 213 -14.89 -8.24 -14.76
C GLY A 213 -14.30 -8.76 -13.45
N THR A 214 -14.68 -8.10 -12.39
CA THR A 214 -14.49 -8.51 -11.00
C THR A 214 -15.01 -9.93 -10.79
N ARG A 215 -14.12 -10.91 -10.77
CA ARG A 215 -14.46 -12.25 -10.27
C ARG A 215 -13.56 -12.58 -9.10
N ASN A 216 -14.23 -12.97 -8.01
CA ASN A 216 -13.63 -13.43 -6.78
C ASN A 216 -12.65 -14.57 -7.05
N LEU A 217 -11.37 -14.33 -6.79
CA LEU A 217 -10.37 -15.38 -6.72
C LEU A 217 -10.49 -16.03 -5.33
N TRP A 218 -10.94 -17.27 -5.33
CA TRP A 218 -10.95 -18.09 -4.12
C TRP A 218 -9.58 -18.72 -3.94
N PHE A 219 -8.96 -18.52 -2.79
CA PHE A 219 -7.84 -19.31 -2.35
C PHE A 219 -8.36 -20.66 -1.86
N THR A 220 -8.22 -21.70 -2.65
CA THR A 220 -8.44 -23.06 -2.14
C THR A 220 -7.12 -23.58 -1.58
N THR A 221 -6.96 -23.54 -0.28
CA THR A 221 -6.01 -24.39 0.41
C THR A 221 -6.59 -25.79 0.44
N ARG A 222 -6.00 -26.73 -0.31
CA ARG A 222 -6.30 -28.13 -0.15
C ARG A 222 -5.61 -28.62 1.12
N THR A 223 -6.32 -28.64 2.23
CA THR A 223 -5.97 -29.46 3.37
C THR A 223 -6.18 -30.90 2.96
N GLU A 224 -5.11 -31.59 2.57
CA GLU A 224 -5.13 -33.06 2.58
C GLU A 224 -5.15 -33.45 4.06
N GLU A 225 -6.27 -34.04 4.45
CA GLU A 225 -6.47 -34.71 5.71
C GLU A 225 -5.37 -35.74 5.95
N LEU A 226 -4.53 -35.50 6.94
CA LEU A 226 -3.73 -36.52 7.57
C LEU A 226 -4.54 -37.13 8.72
N TYR A 227 -5.52 -37.98 8.39
CA TYR A 227 -6.00 -39.04 9.26
C TYR A 227 -5.91 -40.34 8.46
N GLY A 228 -4.90 -41.12 8.75
CA GLY A 228 -4.69 -42.47 8.32
C GLY A 228 -3.95 -43.23 9.41
N HIS A 229 -4.68 -44.04 10.12
CA HIS A 229 -4.35 -45.12 11.02
C HIS A 229 -2.88 -45.42 11.33
#